data_7c2e432d313eb738600a26ae9f971044
#
_entry.id   7c2e432d313eb738600a26ae9f971044
#
_cell.length_a   1.000
_cell.length_b   1.000
_cell.length_c   1.000
_cell.angle_alpha   90.00
_cell.angle_beta   90.00
_cell.angle_gamma   90.00
#
_symmetry.space_group_name_H-M   'P 1'
#
loop_
_entity.id
_entity.type
_entity.pdbx_description
1 polymer ?
#
loop_
_entity_poly.entity_id
_entity_poly.type
_entity_poly.pdbx_seq_one_letter_code
_entity_poly.pdbx_strand_id
1 'polypeptide(L)'
;MKYAFLRTNLSLAVIGLVLGLAGGFKIANWQYRRLAGESLQQSVAQAASQLPSQGGGANLNPEQRNQMLNEVKAMIDKAKANPNDVEAQLDVADQFIQISRPDEAIEFLIQAQKTNPNDSRVLHGLALVYSMKSQFPEAIKAAKRSLELKPDNTRLEMLLFTIYLESKTNLTEAEKLLSRVEASGNLSPQIISRAREDLKAAQSGVGGGTKTTLDHGPKDPNTPK
;
A
#
# COMPACT_ATOMS: atom_id res chain seq x y z
N MET A 1 43.70 -21.27 38.01
CA MET A 1 42.28 -21.08 38.43
C MET A 1 41.65 -19.72 38.09
N LYS A 2 42.25 -18.85 37.29
CA LYS A 2 41.68 -17.50 36.95
C LYS A 2 40.81 -17.45 35.70
N TYR A 3 40.79 -18.49 34.88
CA TYR A 3 40.06 -18.47 33.61
C TYR A 3 38.67 -19.16 33.63
N ALA A 4 38.35 -19.90 34.69
CA ALA A 4 37.04 -20.56 34.84
C ALA A 4 35.95 -19.56 35.23
N PHE A 5 36.27 -18.49 35.94
CA PHE A 5 35.33 -17.48 36.43
C PHE A 5 34.83 -16.53 35.29
N LEU A 6 35.69 -16.29 34.30
CA LEU A 6 35.34 -15.44 33.16
C LEU A 6 34.36 -16.10 32.16
N ARG A 7 34.39 -17.44 32.04
CA ARG A 7 33.50 -18.18 31.11
C ARG A 7 32.07 -18.25 31.63
N THR A 8 31.83 -18.35 32.91
CA THR A 8 30.47 -18.43 33.50
C THR A 8 29.77 -17.08 33.49
N ASN A 9 30.47 -15.98 33.67
CA ASN A 9 29.87 -14.65 33.66
C ASN A 9 29.53 -14.16 32.23
N LEU A 10 30.32 -14.59 31.22
CA LEU A 10 30.07 -14.23 29.83
C LEU A 10 28.85 -14.97 29.30
N SER A 11 28.65 -16.24 29.67
CA SER A 11 27.48 -17.04 29.29
C SER A 11 26.16 -16.51 29.91
N LEU A 12 26.20 -16.08 31.17
CA LEU A 12 25.06 -15.49 31.86
C LEU A 12 24.70 -14.10 31.28
N ALA A 13 25.71 -13.29 30.91
CA ALA A 13 25.49 -11.99 30.26
C ALA A 13 24.84 -12.15 28.86
N VAL A 14 25.26 -13.15 28.08
CA VAL A 14 24.71 -13.44 26.76
C VAL A 14 23.27 -13.97 26.89
N ILE A 15 22.99 -14.85 27.85
CA ILE A 15 21.64 -15.35 28.12
C ILE A 15 20.73 -14.22 28.59
N GLY A 16 21.20 -13.33 29.47
CA GLY A 16 20.45 -12.16 29.91
C GLY A 16 20.14 -11.19 28.78
N LEU A 17 21.07 -10.99 27.85
CA LEU A 17 20.88 -10.13 26.68
C LEU A 17 19.88 -10.74 25.69
N VAL A 18 19.94 -12.05 25.44
CA VAL A 18 19.00 -12.75 24.57
C VAL A 18 17.58 -12.79 25.15
N LEU A 19 17.47 -13.04 26.45
CA LEU A 19 16.17 -13.01 27.14
C LEU A 19 15.61 -11.59 27.27
N GLY A 20 16.46 -10.59 27.45
CA GLY A 20 16.09 -9.17 27.48
C GLY A 20 15.60 -8.68 26.12
N LEU A 21 16.27 -9.06 25.04
CA LEU A 21 15.84 -8.75 23.67
C LEU A 21 14.54 -9.47 23.31
N ALA A 22 14.38 -10.75 23.66
CA ALA A 22 13.15 -11.49 23.39
C ALA A 22 11.96 -10.99 24.24
N GLY A 23 12.19 -10.64 25.50
CA GLY A 23 11.18 -10.05 26.38
C GLY A 23 10.83 -8.63 25.99
N GLY A 24 11.83 -7.80 25.72
CA GLY A 24 11.65 -6.42 25.26
C GLY A 24 10.92 -6.32 23.93
N PHE A 25 11.23 -7.22 22.98
CA PHE A 25 10.54 -7.30 21.70
C PHE A 25 9.05 -7.68 21.85
N LYS A 26 8.73 -8.62 22.75
CA LYS A 26 7.32 -9.00 23.02
C LYS A 26 6.53 -7.86 23.69
N ILE A 27 7.15 -7.15 24.64
CA ILE A 27 6.52 -6.03 25.34
C ILE A 27 6.38 -4.84 24.38
N ALA A 28 7.41 -4.51 23.60
CA ALA A 28 7.36 -3.46 22.59
C ALA A 28 6.30 -3.76 21.52
N ASN A 29 6.24 -5.00 21.04
CA ASN A 29 5.24 -5.42 20.07
C ASN A 29 3.81 -5.41 20.65
N TRP A 30 3.62 -5.74 21.91
CA TRP A 30 2.33 -5.65 22.60
C TRP A 30 1.90 -4.19 22.81
N GLN A 31 2.81 -3.32 23.26
CA GLN A 31 2.55 -1.88 23.37
C GLN A 31 2.26 -1.25 22.01
N TYR A 32 3.04 -1.63 20.98
CA TYR A 32 2.84 -1.16 19.60
C TYR A 32 1.46 -1.57 19.07
N ARG A 33 1.03 -2.83 19.32
CA ARG A 33 -0.31 -3.30 18.93
C ARG A 33 -1.45 -2.60 19.69
N ARG A 34 -1.23 -2.26 20.95
CA ARG A 34 -2.23 -1.54 21.76
C ARG A 34 -2.35 -0.08 21.29
N LEU A 35 -1.23 0.61 21.11
CA LEU A 35 -1.18 1.97 20.60
C LEU A 35 -1.70 2.07 19.16
N ALA A 36 -1.36 1.11 18.31
CA ALA A 36 -1.91 1.02 16.95
C ALA A 36 -3.43 0.80 16.95
N GLY A 37 -3.96 -0.01 17.89
CA GLY A 37 -5.40 -0.23 18.02
C GLY A 37 -6.17 1.02 18.45
N GLU A 38 -5.62 1.80 19.38
CA GLU A 38 -6.21 3.07 19.83
C GLU A 38 -6.05 4.17 18.78
N SER A 39 -4.91 4.21 18.06
CA SER A 39 -4.67 5.16 16.97
C SER A 39 -5.56 4.91 15.76
N LEU A 40 -5.87 3.65 15.44
CA LEU A 40 -6.78 3.30 14.34
C LEU A 40 -8.22 3.78 14.62
N GLN A 41 -8.71 3.68 15.86
CA GLN A 41 -10.04 4.22 16.20
C GLN A 41 -10.06 5.76 16.12
N GLN A 42 -9.03 6.42 16.61
CA GLN A 42 -8.88 7.88 16.47
C GLN A 42 -8.69 8.28 15.02
N SER A 43 -7.91 7.50 14.25
CA SER A 43 -7.61 7.81 12.86
C SER A 43 -8.81 7.58 11.94
N VAL A 44 -9.66 6.60 12.18
CA VAL A 44 -10.94 6.41 11.47
C VAL A 44 -11.90 7.56 11.77
N ALA A 45 -12.01 7.98 13.03
CA ALA A 45 -12.82 9.14 13.42
C ALA A 45 -12.29 10.44 12.83
N GLN A 46 -10.97 10.60 12.75
CA GLN A 46 -10.31 11.78 12.18
C GLN A 46 -10.37 11.79 10.65
N ALA A 47 -10.24 10.64 9.98
CA ALA A 47 -10.44 10.50 8.53
C ALA A 47 -11.87 10.85 8.13
N ALA A 48 -12.85 10.46 8.93
CA ALA A 48 -14.24 10.81 8.71
C ALA A 48 -14.55 12.31 8.86
N SER A 49 -13.79 13.01 9.70
CA SER A 49 -13.91 14.47 9.84
C SER A 49 -13.13 15.24 8.75
N GLN A 50 -12.22 14.57 8.05
CA GLN A 50 -11.36 15.13 7.01
C GLN A 50 -11.68 14.62 5.60
N LEU A 51 -12.83 13.98 5.39
CA LEU A 51 -13.29 13.63 4.04
C LEU A 51 -13.29 14.90 3.17
N PRO A 52 -12.46 14.97 2.11
CA PRO A 52 -12.36 16.19 1.32
C PRO A 52 -13.70 16.49 0.69
N SER A 53 -14.08 17.76 0.72
CA SER A 53 -15.28 18.30 0.07
C SER A 53 -15.23 18.22 -1.47
N GLN A 54 -14.21 17.58 -2.05
CA GLN A 54 -13.99 17.46 -3.49
C GLN A 54 -13.96 15.99 -3.91
N GLY A 55 -15.15 15.41 -4.10
CA GLY A 55 -15.25 14.08 -4.67
C GLY A 55 -16.32 13.22 -4.01
N GLY A 56 -17.61 13.54 -4.21
CA GLY A 56 -18.71 12.65 -3.87
C GLY A 56 -19.19 12.65 -2.41
N GLY A 57 -18.46 13.21 -1.46
CA GLY A 57 -18.83 13.21 -0.04
C GLY A 57 -19.42 14.51 0.50
N ALA A 58 -19.53 15.56 -0.32
CA ALA A 58 -19.85 16.91 0.15
C ALA A 58 -21.32 17.13 0.61
N ASN A 59 -22.20 16.13 0.42
CA ASN A 59 -23.63 16.23 0.74
C ASN A 59 -24.17 15.08 1.61
N LEU A 60 -23.29 14.32 2.29
CA LEU A 60 -23.78 13.31 3.22
C LEU A 60 -24.37 13.98 4.45
N ASN A 61 -25.63 13.66 4.75
CA ASN A 61 -26.20 14.07 6.02
C ASN A 61 -25.50 13.33 7.19
N PRO A 62 -25.63 13.81 8.43
CA PRO A 62 -24.95 13.21 9.59
C PRO A 62 -25.25 11.73 9.78
N GLU A 63 -26.43 11.25 9.42
CA GLU A 63 -26.85 9.85 9.54
C GLU A 63 -26.12 8.98 8.52
N GLN A 64 -26.05 9.41 7.26
CA GLN A 64 -25.31 8.70 6.19
C GLN A 64 -23.81 8.61 6.52
N ARG A 65 -23.23 9.68 7.07
CA ARG A 65 -21.84 9.66 7.55
C ARG A 65 -21.63 8.66 8.66
N ASN A 66 -22.52 8.63 9.65
CA ASN A 66 -22.45 7.67 10.76
C ASN A 66 -22.63 6.22 10.27
N GLN A 67 -23.51 5.96 9.30
CA GLN A 67 -23.67 4.66 8.68
C GLN A 67 -22.38 4.21 8.00
N MET A 68 -21.79 5.04 7.15
CA MET A 68 -20.52 4.77 6.47
C MET A 68 -19.38 4.47 7.47
N LEU A 69 -19.31 5.23 8.56
CA LEU A 69 -18.34 4.98 9.63
C LEU A 69 -18.54 3.64 10.32
N ASN A 70 -19.78 3.28 10.60
CA ASN A 70 -20.11 2.00 11.22
C ASN A 70 -19.79 0.83 10.26
N GLU A 71 -20.01 0.98 8.97
CA GLU A 71 -19.66 -0.01 7.95
C GLU A 71 -18.15 -0.23 7.88
N VAL A 72 -17.37 0.86 7.77
CA VAL A 72 -15.91 0.77 7.76
C VAL A 72 -15.38 0.15 9.05
N LYS A 73 -15.94 0.53 10.20
CA LYS A 73 -15.58 -0.08 11.48
C LYS A 73 -15.89 -1.58 11.50
N ALA A 74 -17.06 -2.00 11.04
CA ALA A 74 -17.44 -3.40 10.96
C ALA A 74 -16.51 -4.20 10.05
N MET A 75 -16.08 -3.63 8.92
CA MET A 75 -15.09 -4.25 8.03
C MET A 75 -13.75 -4.45 8.73
N ILE A 76 -13.26 -3.44 9.42
CA ILE A 76 -12.01 -3.52 10.21
C ILE A 76 -12.12 -4.58 11.31
N ASP A 77 -13.21 -4.60 12.05
CA ASP A 77 -13.42 -5.57 13.13
C ASP A 77 -13.49 -7.00 12.57
N LYS A 78 -14.15 -7.20 11.43
CA LYS A 78 -14.19 -8.49 10.71
C LYS A 78 -12.79 -8.92 10.28
N ALA A 79 -12.00 -8.05 9.66
CA ALA A 79 -10.64 -8.36 9.22
C ALA A 79 -9.72 -8.70 10.40
N LYS A 80 -9.84 -7.97 11.53
CA LYS A 80 -9.08 -8.25 12.75
C LYS A 80 -9.48 -9.55 13.42
N ALA A 81 -10.77 -9.90 13.42
CA ALA A 81 -11.26 -11.16 13.95
C ALA A 81 -10.84 -12.37 13.10
N ASN A 82 -10.62 -12.16 11.80
CA ASN A 82 -10.27 -13.20 10.84
C ASN A 82 -8.96 -12.86 10.10
N PRO A 83 -7.80 -12.92 10.77
CA PRO A 83 -6.53 -12.48 10.20
C PRO A 83 -6.07 -13.30 8.98
N ASN A 84 -6.64 -14.50 8.77
CA ASN A 84 -6.36 -15.36 7.64
C ASN A 84 -7.35 -15.20 6.47
N ASP A 85 -8.35 -14.34 6.61
CA ASP A 85 -9.27 -13.97 5.53
C ASP A 85 -8.63 -12.90 4.65
N VAL A 86 -8.00 -13.31 3.54
CA VAL A 86 -7.30 -12.43 2.60
C VAL A 86 -8.25 -11.39 2.00
N GLU A 87 -9.50 -11.77 1.70
CA GLU A 87 -10.49 -10.84 1.13
C GLU A 87 -10.84 -9.73 2.14
N ALA A 88 -11.12 -10.10 3.39
CA ALA A 88 -11.40 -9.11 4.43
C ALA A 88 -10.22 -8.17 4.67
N GLN A 89 -8.98 -8.66 4.58
CA GLN A 89 -7.78 -7.82 4.69
C GLN A 89 -7.66 -6.85 3.49
N LEU A 90 -7.90 -7.34 2.26
CA LEU A 90 -7.87 -6.53 1.04
C LEU A 90 -8.96 -5.45 1.06
N ASP A 91 -10.18 -5.79 1.43
CA ASP A 91 -11.30 -4.84 1.50
C ASP A 91 -10.98 -3.65 2.40
N VAL A 92 -10.41 -3.92 3.58
CA VAL A 92 -10.00 -2.85 4.52
C VAL A 92 -8.82 -2.05 3.97
N ALA A 93 -7.82 -2.72 3.39
CA ALA A 93 -6.68 -2.04 2.81
C ALA A 93 -7.09 -1.10 1.67
N ASP A 94 -8.00 -1.53 0.81
CA ASP A 94 -8.51 -0.73 -0.30
C ASP A 94 -9.25 0.53 0.20
N GLN A 95 -10.02 0.43 1.29
CA GLN A 95 -10.65 1.60 1.90
C GLN A 95 -9.60 2.61 2.39
N PHE A 96 -8.56 2.15 3.07
CA PHE A 96 -7.48 3.03 3.53
C PHE A 96 -6.68 3.65 2.38
N ILE A 97 -6.46 2.92 1.29
CA ILE A 97 -5.82 3.44 0.07
C ILE A 97 -6.66 4.55 -0.55
N GLN A 98 -7.98 4.35 -0.69
CA GLN A 98 -8.90 5.32 -1.27
C GLN A 98 -8.92 6.66 -0.51
N ILE A 99 -8.78 6.62 0.80
CA ILE A 99 -8.71 7.83 1.63
C ILE A 99 -7.28 8.31 1.87
N SER A 100 -6.31 7.82 1.09
CA SER A 100 -4.88 8.20 1.14
C SER A 100 -4.23 7.99 2.50
N ARG A 101 -4.54 6.87 3.16
CA ARG A 101 -3.96 6.44 4.43
C ARG A 101 -3.10 5.18 4.28
N PRO A 102 -1.90 5.31 3.68
CA PRO A 102 -1.06 4.16 3.37
C PRO A 102 -0.50 3.43 4.61
N ASP A 103 -0.35 4.12 5.74
CA ASP A 103 0.21 3.50 6.95
C ASP A 103 -0.75 2.48 7.56
N GLU A 104 -2.04 2.72 7.47
CA GLU A 104 -3.05 1.77 7.91
C GLU A 104 -3.28 0.65 6.89
N ALA A 105 -3.29 0.99 5.60
CA ALA A 105 -3.45 0.01 4.54
C ALA A 105 -2.37 -1.07 4.56
N ILE A 106 -1.10 -0.68 4.82
CA ILE A 106 0.03 -1.60 4.80
C ILE A 106 -0.08 -2.70 5.86
N GLU A 107 -0.68 -2.43 7.03
CA GLU A 107 -0.85 -3.43 8.09
C GLU A 107 -1.72 -4.60 7.61
N PHE A 108 -2.84 -4.30 6.96
CA PHE A 108 -3.76 -5.30 6.42
C PHE A 108 -3.15 -6.03 5.22
N LEU A 109 -2.46 -5.33 4.32
CA LEU A 109 -1.76 -5.95 3.19
C LEU A 109 -0.64 -6.88 3.62
N ILE A 110 0.14 -6.53 4.64
CA ILE A 110 1.18 -7.42 5.20
C ILE A 110 0.53 -8.67 5.84
N GLN A 111 -0.62 -8.52 6.50
CA GLN A 111 -1.33 -9.66 7.06
C GLN A 111 -1.86 -10.58 5.94
N ALA A 112 -2.45 -10.01 4.90
CA ALA A 112 -2.88 -10.75 3.71
C ALA A 112 -1.70 -11.47 3.03
N GLN A 113 -0.54 -10.80 2.89
CA GLN A 113 0.66 -11.40 2.30
C GLN A 113 1.21 -12.58 3.10
N LYS A 114 1.12 -12.54 4.42
CA LYS A 114 1.53 -13.69 5.28
C LYS A 114 0.66 -14.92 5.02
N THR A 115 -0.62 -14.70 4.78
CA THR A 115 -1.59 -15.78 4.52
C THR A 115 -1.44 -16.31 3.08
N ASN A 116 -1.32 -15.42 2.10
CA ASN A 116 -1.12 -15.79 0.70
C ASN A 116 -0.02 -14.93 0.05
N PRO A 117 1.25 -15.38 0.11
CA PRO A 117 2.40 -14.63 -0.41
C PRO A 117 2.38 -14.39 -1.92
N ASN A 118 1.63 -15.19 -2.66
CA ASN A 118 1.53 -15.16 -4.12
C ASN A 118 0.18 -14.65 -4.62
N ASP A 119 -0.60 -13.96 -3.81
CA ASP A 119 -1.78 -13.26 -4.31
C ASP A 119 -1.36 -11.97 -5.03
N SER A 120 -1.62 -11.92 -6.34
CA SER A 120 -1.25 -10.77 -7.18
C SER A 120 -1.96 -9.48 -6.77
N ARG A 121 -3.13 -9.54 -6.15
CA ARG A 121 -3.90 -8.37 -5.66
C ARG A 121 -3.24 -7.79 -4.43
N VAL A 122 -2.79 -8.65 -3.52
CA VAL A 122 -2.05 -8.23 -2.32
C VAL A 122 -0.74 -7.55 -2.71
N LEU A 123 0.00 -8.15 -3.66
CA LEU A 123 1.25 -7.57 -4.16
C LEU A 123 1.02 -6.24 -4.90
N HIS A 124 -0.09 -6.12 -5.65
CA HIS A 124 -0.49 -4.85 -6.27
C HIS A 124 -0.79 -3.78 -5.20
N GLY A 125 -1.59 -4.12 -4.19
CA GLY A 125 -1.88 -3.21 -3.07
C GLY A 125 -0.60 -2.75 -2.36
N LEU A 126 0.34 -3.67 -2.09
CA LEU A 126 1.65 -3.34 -1.52
C LEU A 126 2.46 -2.41 -2.42
N ALA A 127 2.49 -2.66 -3.73
CA ALA A 127 3.19 -1.79 -4.67
C ALA A 127 2.63 -0.36 -4.64
N LEU A 128 1.31 -0.23 -4.61
CA LEU A 128 0.63 1.06 -4.53
C LEU A 128 0.93 1.78 -3.22
N VAL A 129 0.79 1.09 -2.08
CA VAL A 129 1.03 1.68 -0.75
C VAL A 129 2.49 2.08 -0.56
N TYR A 130 3.45 1.25 -0.99
CA TYR A 130 4.86 1.61 -0.95
C TYR A 130 5.18 2.81 -1.85
N SER A 131 4.55 2.91 -3.04
CA SER A 131 4.68 4.08 -3.91
C SER A 131 4.16 5.35 -3.23
N MET A 132 2.97 5.30 -2.63
CA MET A 132 2.39 6.43 -1.87
C MET A 132 3.32 6.90 -0.73
N LYS A 133 4.11 6.00 -0.16
CA LYS A 133 5.10 6.28 0.89
C LYS A 133 6.48 6.65 0.32
N SER A 134 6.64 6.77 -1.01
CA SER A 134 7.91 6.98 -1.69
C SER A 134 8.97 5.91 -1.38
N GLN A 135 8.54 4.73 -0.96
CA GLN A 135 9.38 3.54 -0.75
C GLN A 135 9.51 2.79 -2.09
N PHE A 136 10.18 3.45 -3.04
CA PHE A 136 10.23 2.98 -4.42
C PHE A 136 10.89 1.61 -4.62
N PRO A 137 11.96 1.22 -3.92
CA PRO A 137 12.54 -0.12 -4.07
C PRO A 137 11.55 -1.23 -3.73
N GLU A 138 10.81 -1.08 -2.64
CA GLU A 138 9.79 -2.03 -2.18
C GLU A 138 8.59 -2.05 -3.13
N ALA A 139 8.17 -0.88 -3.60
CA ALA A 139 7.09 -0.73 -4.57
C ALA A 139 7.43 -1.45 -5.89
N ILE A 140 8.63 -1.24 -6.43
CA ILE A 140 9.12 -1.90 -7.66
C ILE A 140 9.15 -3.43 -7.48
N LYS A 141 9.66 -3.90 -6.34
CA LYS A 141 9.74 -5.35 -6.04
C LYS A 141 8.35 -5.98 -6.01
N ALA A 142 7.41 -5.35 -5.31
CA ALA A 142 6.04 -5.85 -5.21
C ALA A 142 5.32 -5.82 -6.57
N ALA A 143 5.45 -4.72 -7.33
CA ALA A 143 4.85 -4.59 -8.66
C ALA A 143 5.39 -5.65 -9.64
N LYS A 144 6.71 -5.83 -9.71
CA LYS A 144 7.32 -6.86 -10.57
C LYS A 144 6.82 -8.25 -10.20
N ARG A 145 6.80 -8.58 -8.91
CA ARG A 145 6.31 -9.90 -8.48
C ARG A 145 4.84 -10.10 -8.82
N SER A 146 4.02 -9.07 -8.71
CA SER A 146 2.62 -9.15 -9.12
C SER A 146 2.46 -9.34 -10.63
N LEU A 147 3.30 -8.68 -11.46
CA LEU A 147 3.31 -8.86 -12.92
C LEU A 147 3.80 -10.25 -13.34
N GLU A 148 4.74 -10.87 -12.60
CA GLU A 148 5.15 -12.26 -12.84
C GLU A 148 3.97 -13.23 -12.66
N LEU A 149 3.07 -12.96 -11.73
CA LEU A 149 1.88 -13.77 -11.46
C LEU A 149 0.71 -13.48 -12.41
N LYS A 150 0.58 -12.23 -12.85
CA LYS A 150 -0.42 -11.74 -13.78
C LYS A 150 0.20 -10.77 -14.79
N PRO A 151 0.79 -11.27 -15.90
CA PRO A 151 1.54 -10.46 -16.86
C PRO A 151 0.70 -9.40 -17.58
N ASP A 152 -0.60 -9.70 -17.85
CA ASP A 152 -1.47 -8.84 -18.68
C ASP A 152 -2.25 -7.81 -17.84
N ASN A 153 -1.61 -7.25 -16.82
CA ASN A 153 -2.24 -6.26 -15.95
C ASN A 153 -1.80 -4.84 -16.31
N THR A 154 -2.47 -4.25 -17.28
CA THR A 154 -2.21 -2.88 -17.78
C THR A 154 -2.18 -1.83 -16.65
N ARG A 155 -3.07 -1.94 -15.66
CA ARG A 155 -3.09 -1.02 -14.52
C ARG A 155 -1.80 -1.10 -13.69
N LEU A 156 -1.32 -2.31 -13.46
CA LEU A 156 -0.08 -2.53 -12.71
C LEU A 156 1.16 -2.13 -13.52
N GLU A 157 1.14 -2.34 -14.84
CA GLU A 157 2.21 -1.83 -15.72
C GLU A 157 2.28 -0.31 -15.66
N MET A 158 1.14 0.39 -15.67
CA MET A 158 1.08 1.84 -15.51
C MET A 158 1.51 2.30 -14.11
N LEU A 159 1.18 1.56 -13.08
CA LEU A 159 1.68 1.84 -11.73
C LEU A 159 3.22 1.73 -11.69
N LEU A 160 3.78 0.64 -12.23
CA LEU A 160 5.24 0.45 -12.27
C LEU A 160 5.93 1.52 -13.14
N PHE A 161 5.31 1.90 -14.26
CA PHE A 161 5.75 3.02 -15.08
C PHE A 161 5.83 4.31 -14.25
N THR A 162 4.76 4.66 -13.53
CA THR A 162 4.72 5.86 -12.68
C THR A 162 5.80 5.81 -11.59
N ILE A 163 5.98 4.66 -10.94
CA ILE A 163 7.03 4.48 -9.92
C ILE A 163 8.43 4.72 -10.50
N TYR A 164 8.71 4.27 -11.72
CA TYR A 164 9.99 4.53 -12.37
C TYR A 164 10.19 6.02 -12.69
N LEU A 165 9.14 6.73 -13.09
CA LEU A 165 9.21 8.18 -13.33
C LEU A 165 9.47 8.94 -12.03
N GLU A 166 8.70 8.67 -10.98
CA GLU A 166 8.80 9.36 -9.68
C GLU A 166 10.15 9.10 -9.01
N SER A 167 10.62 7.86 -9.06
CA SER A 167 11.93 7.48 -8.52
C SER A 167 13.11 7.92 -9.39
N LYS A 168 12.84 8.38 -10.63
CA LYS A 168 13.84 8.68 -11.67
C LYS A 168 14.81 7.52 -11.92
N THR A 169 14.32 6.30 -11.79
CA THR A 169 15.11 5.07 -11.99
C THR A 169 14.55 4.29 -13.16
N ASN A 170 15.42 3.50 -13.82
CA ASN A 170 15.02 2.55 -14.87
C ASN A 170 14.10 3.16 -15.95
N LEU A 171 14.36 4.39 -16.41
CA LEU A 171 13.53 5.09 -17.42
C LEU A 171 13.43 4.31 -18.74
N THR A 172 14.45 3.50 -19.09
CA THR A 172 14.39 2.58 -20.24
C THR A 172 13.33 1.48 -20.04
N GLU A 173 13.20 0.96 -18.84
CA GLU A 173 12.13 -0.02 -18.54
C GLU A 173 10.75 0.64 -18.51
N ALA A 174 10.66 1.90 -18.07
CA ALA A 174 9.42 2.67 -18.17
C ALA A 174 8.98 2.84 -19.63
N GLU A 175 9.91 3.12 -20.55
CA GLU A 175 9.63 3.21 -21.98
C GLU A 175 9.09 1.90 -22.56
N LYS A 176 9.70 0.76 -22.18
CA LYS A 176 9.22 -0.57 -22.61
C LYS A 176 7.81 -0.88 -22.06
N LEU A 177 7.55 -0.51 -20.80
CA LEU A 177 6.21 -0.66 -20.20
C LEU A 177 5.18 0.15 -20.97
N LEU A 178 5.48 1.42 -21.24
CA LEU A 178 4.57 2.30 -22.01
C LEU A 178 4.30 1.74 -23.41
N SER A 179 5.33 1.24 -24.11
CA SER A 179 5.17 0.61 -25.43
C SER A 179 4.28 -0.63 -25.40
N ARG A 180 4.38 -1.47 -24.35
CA ARG A 180 3.49 -2.64 -24.19
C ARG A 180 2.06 -2.22 -23.91
N VAL A 181 1.87 -1.26 -23.02
CA VAL A 181 0.54 -0.74 -22.69
C VAL A 181 -0.12 -0.10 -23.91
N GLU A 182 0.62 0.63 -24.71
CA GLU A 182 0.13 1.20 -25.97
C GLU A 182 -0.28 0.08 -26.96
N ALA A 183 0.57 -0.92 -27.13
CA ALA A 183 0.27 -2.06 -28.02
C ALA A 183 -0.94 -2.89 -27.56
N SER A 184 -1.24 -2.92 -26.27
CA SER A 184 -2.41 -3.62 -25.73
C SER A 184 -3.73 -2.98 -26.12
N GLY A 185 -3.73 -1.69 -26.47
CA GLY A 185 -4.95 -0.92 -26.79
C GLY A 185 -5.93 -0.70 -25.62
N ASN A 186 -5.53 -1.06 -24.40
CA ASN A 186 -6.41 -1.02 -23.23
C ASN A 186 -6.59 0.39 -22.64
N LEU A 187 -5.82 1.38 -23.08
CA LEU A 187 -5.89 2.77 -22.63
C LEU A 187 -6.21 3.73 -23.75
N SER A 188 -6.85 4.84 -23.39
CA SER A 188 -7.16 5.88 -24.37
C SER A 188 -5.89 6.55 -24.92
N PRO A 189 -5.90 7.03 -26.18
CA PRO A 189 -4.77 7.74 -26.78
C PRO A 189 -4.30 8.96 -25.96
N GLN A 190 -5.24 9.61 -25.27
CA GLN A 190 -4.92 10.78 -24.43
C GLN A 190 -4.06 10.39 -23.23
N ILE A 191 -4.35 9.26 -22.58
CA ILE A 191 -3.54 8.75 -21.45
C ILE A 191 -2.15 8.36 -21.94
N ILE A 192 -2.05 7.70 -23.09
CA ILE A 192 -0.76 7.31 -23.69
C ILE A 192 0.07 8.55 -24.07
N SER A 193 -0.55 9.56 -24.71
CA SER A 193 0.15 10.80 -25.07
C SER A 193 0.71 11.49 -23.83
N ARG A 194 -0.08 11.61 -22.78
CA ARG A 194 0.36 12.22 -21.52
C ARG A 194 1.50 11.43 -20.86
N ALA A 195 1.37 10.11 -20.79
CA ALA A 195 2.44 9.24 -20.24
C ALA A 195 3.75 9.40 -21.01
N ARG A 196 3.68 9.58 -22.36
CA ARG A 196 4.86 9.81 -23.20
C ARG A 196 5.51 11.17 -22.93
N GLU A 197 4.70 12.22 -22.70
CA GLU A 197 5.20 13.53 -22.29
C GLU A 197 5.87 13.49 -20.92
N ASP A 198 5.27 12.81 -19.94
CA ASP A 198 5.83 12.64 -18.61
C ASP A 198 7.16 11.88 -18.65
N LEU A 199 7.25 10.81 -19.45
CA LEU A 199 8.49 10.07 -19.66
C LEU A 199 9.59 10.97 -20.28
N LYS A 200 9.25 11.74 -21.30
CA LYS A 200 10.18 12.66 -21.96
C LYS A 200 10.68 13.75 -21.00
N ALA A 201 9.79 14.28 -20.15
CA ALA A 201 10.14 15.24 -19.12
C ALA A 201 11.09 14.62 -18.08
N ALA A 202 10.83 13.36 -17.65
CA ALA A 202 11.71 12.64 -16.73
C ALA A 202 13.10 12.37 -17.33
N GLN A 203 13.18 12.00 -18.61
CA GLN A 203 14.44 11.77 -19.34
C GLN A 203 15.26 13.05 -19.53
N SER A 204 14.60 14.19 -19.77
CA SER A 204 15.27 15.48 -19.96
C SER A 204 15.72 16.15 -18.66
N GLY A 205 15.37 15.60 -17.50
CA GLY A 205 15.71 16.20 -16.19
C GLY A 205 14.93 17.49 -15.87
N VAL A 206 14.02 17.91 -16.75
CA VAL A 206 13.12 19.04 -16.52
C VAL A 206 12.03 18.57 -15.56
N GLY A 207 12.02 19.07 -14.33
CA GLY A 207 11.07 18.67 -13.30
C GLY A 207 9.63 19.05 -13.66
N GLY A 208 8.93 18.14 -14.32
CA GLY A 208 7.50 18.21 -14.55
C GLY A 208 6.78 17.65 -13.31
N GLY A 209 6.50 18.51 -12.33
CA GLY A 209 5.69 18.16 -11.18
C GLY A 209 4.21 18.15 -11.53
N THR A 210 3.74 17.18 -12.28
CA THR A 210 2.32 16.91 -12.42
C THR A 210 2.03 15.57 -11.71
N LYS A 211 1.44 15.65 -10.52
CA LYS A 211 0.81 14.49 -9.91
C LYS A 211 -0.21 13.93 -10.89
N THR A 212 0.14 12.85 -11.57
CA THR A 212 -0.84 12.05 -12.28
C THR A 212 -1.70 11.38 -11.22
N THR A 213 -2.76 12.03 -10.79
CA THR A 213 -3.82 11.37 -10.05
C THR A 213 -4.37 10.30 -10.98
N LEU A 214 -4.01 9.05 -10.73
CA LEU A 214 -4.72 7.92 -11.29
C LEU A 214 -6.16 8.06 -10.80
N ASP A 215 -7.02 8.54 -11.70
CA ASP A 215 -8.47 8.58 -11.46
C ASP A 215 -8.93 7.13 -11.24
N HIS A 216 -9.33 6.82 -10.02
CA HIS A 216 -9.70 5.48 -9.58
C HIS A 216 -11.16 5.17 -9.94
N GLY A 217 -11.57 5.44 -11.18
CA GLY A 217 -12.89 5.11 -11.65
C GLY A 217 -12.92 4.52 -13.06
N PRO A 218 -13.10 3.22 -13.25
CA PRO A 218 -13.70 2.78 -14.49
C PRO A 218 -15.18 3.18 -14.47
N LYS A 219 -15.59 4.11 -15.34
CA LYS A 219 -16.97 4.18 -15.73
C LYS A 219 -17.29 2.87 -16.45
N ASP A 220 -18.03 2.02 -15.77
CA ASP A 220 -18.61 0.81 -16.36
C ASP A 220 -19.46 1.24 -17.57
N PRO A 221 -19.19 0.76 -18.80
CA PRO A 221 -19.95 1.15 -19.99
C PRO A 221 -21.36 0.59 -20.02
N ASN A 222 -21.84 -0.12 -18.98
CA ASN A 222 -23.12 -0.82 -18.93
C ASN A 222 -24.15 -0.24 -17.96
N THR A 223 -24.09 1.03 -17.60
CA THR A 223 -25.21 1.66 -16.88
C THR A 223 -26.27 2.08 -17.91
N PRO A 224 -27.47 1.50 -17.90
CA PRO A 224 -28.58 1.94 -18.77
C PRO A 224 -29.05 3.34 -18.34
N LYS A 225 -29.41 4.17 -19.34
CA LYS A 225 -29.96 5.52 -19.21
C LYS A 225 -31.28 5.55 -18.49
#